data_3f9c6a7d519c434863420bf436e344d4
#
_entry.id   3f9c6a7d519c434863420bf436e344d4
#
_cell.length_a   1.000
_cell.length_b   1.000
_cell.length_c   1.000
_cell.angle_alpha   90.00
_cell.angle_beta   90.00
_cell.angle_gamma   90.00
#
_symmetry.space_group_name_H-M   'P 1'
#
loop_
_entity.id
_entity.type
_entity.pdbx_description
1 polymer ?
#
loop_
_entity_poly.entity_id
_entity_poly.type
_entity_poly.pdbx_seq_one_letter_code
_entity_poly.pdbx_strand_id
1 'polypeptide(L)'
;GASVGRPMSDTLKKIYWVDDMGDLSPLACAYARARGADRMSSFGDFISLSDVCDADTARLIKREVSDGVIAPGYTDEALEILKAKKNGNYNIIKIDENYTPAPLEHKQVFGVTFEQGRQELPIDDELLSNIVTENKEIPEEALIDMKISLIVLKYTQSNSVCFVKDGQAI
;
A
#
# COMPACT_ATOMS: atom_id res chain seq x y z
N GLY A 1 -1.27 -4.88 4.18
CA GLY A 1 -1.94 -3.68 4.69
C GLY A 1 -1.93 -2.53 3.69
N ALA A 2 -2.80 -1.56 3.87
CA ALA A 2 -2.87 -0.33 3.10
C ALA A 2 -3.18 0.85 4.02
N SER A 3 -2.63 2.02 3.72
CA SER A 3 -2.88 3.22 4.52
C SER A 3 -2.60 4.49 3.74
N VAL A 4 -3.27 5.56 4.12
CA VAL A 4 -2.92 6.92 3.73
C VAL A 4 -1.91 7.53 4.70
N GLY A 5 -1.18 8.56 4.26
CA GLY A 5 -0.11 9.22 5.01
C GLY A 5 -0.60 10.18 6.09
N ARG A 6 -1.26 9.67 7.12
CA ARG A 6 -1.65 10.46 8.28
C ARG A 6 -0.59 10.42 9.37
N PRO A 7 -0.37 11.54 10.10
CA PRO A 7 0.53 11.56 11.24
C PRO A 7 0.14 10.53 12.30
N MET A 8 1.13 10.02 13.01
CA MET A 8 0.94 9.06 14.08
C MET A 8 1.14 9.72 15.45
N SER A 9 0.30 9.36 16.42
CA SER A 9 0.54 9.68 17.82
C SER A 9 1.79 8.98 18.34
N ASP A 10 2.36 9.47 19.44
CA ASP A 10 3.51 8.83 20.09
C ASP A 10 3.21 7.39 20.50
N THR A 11 1.97 7.10 20.87
CA THR A 11 1.52 5.75 21.18
C THR A 11 1.57 4.85 19.95
N LEU A 12 1.06 5.31 18.80
CA LEU A 12 1.13 4.55 17.55
C LEU A 12 2.57 4.38 17.07
N LYS A 13 3.40 5.42 17.18
CA LYS A 13 4.83 5.31 16.84
C LYS A 13 5.51 4.20 17.63
N LYS A 14 5.23 4.07 18.94
CA LYS A 14 5.75 2.98 19.79
C LYS A 14 5.20 1.62 19.39
N ILE A 15 3.89 1.51 19.15
CA ILE A 15 3.25 0.25 18.71
C ILE A 15 3.86 -0.22 17.39
N TYR A 16 4.13 0.70 16.46
CA TYR A 16 4.70 0.40 15.14
C TYR A 16 6.23 0.39 15.12
N TRP A 17 6.88 0.60 16.28
CA TRP A 17 8.34 0.58 16.45
C TRP A 17 9.06 1.59 15.56
N VAL A 18 8.52 2.79 15.50
CA VAL A 18 9.07 3.91 14.74
C VAL A 18 9.27 5.18 15.60
N ASP A 19 9.16 5.03 16.91
CA ASP A 19 9.32 6.13 17.88
C ASP A 19 10.75 6.68 17.96
N ASP A 20 11.73 5.92 17.51
CA ASP A 20 13.14 6.30 17.40
C ASP A 20 13.49 7.05 16.10
N MET A 21 12.53 7.24 15.19
CA MET A 21 12.80 7.81 13.86
C MET A 21 12.47 9.28 13.71
N GLY A 22 12.01 9.94 14.78
CA GLY A 22 11.66 11.35 14.74
C GLY A 22 10.40 11.65 13.94
N ASP A 23 10.42 12.78 13.22
CA ASP A 23 9.32 13.14 12.32
C ASP A 23 9.46 12.39 11.00
N LEU A 24 8.37 11.78 10.58
CA LEU A 24 8.30 11.00 9.36
C LEU A 24 7.52 11.78 8.28
N SER A 25 7.95 11.64 7.03
CA SER A 25 7.22 12.14 5.88
C SER A 25 5.82 11.49 5.77
N PRO A 26 4.87 12.11 5.06
CA PRO A 26 3.55 11.50 4.85
C PRO A 26 3.64 10.10 4.23
N LEU A 27 4.53 9.88 3.28
CA LEU A 27 4.71 8.56 2.65
C LEU A 27 5.29 7.55 3.63
N ALA A 28 6.26 7.95 4.46
CA ALA A 28 6.80 7.11 5.51
C ALA A 28 5.74 6.75 6.56
N CYS A 29 4.87 7.70 6.93
CA CYS A 29 3.71 7.44 7.79
C CYS A 29 2.75 6.42 7.16
N ALA A 30 2.44 6.57 5.86
CA ALA A 30 1.58 5.61 5.15
C ALA A 30 2.17 4.19 5.20
N TYR A 31 3.46 4.05 4.90
CA TYR A 31 4.14 2.75 4.95
C TYR A 31 4.18 2.16 6.38
N ALA A 32 4.56 2.97 7.38
CA ALA A 32 4.60 2.52 8.77
C ALA A 32 3.23 2.03 9.26
N ARG A 33 2.16 2.74 8.91
CA ARG A 33 0.78 2.38 9.26
C ARG A 33 0.30 1.13 8.52
N ALA A 34 0.55 1.05 7.21
CA ALA A 34 0.16 -0.11 6.41
C ALA A 34 0.82 -1.40 6.92
N ARG A 35 2.11 -1.33 7.26
CA ARG A 35 2.85 -2.44 7.85
C ARG A 35 2.44 -2.71 9.30
N GLY A 36 2.17 -1.65 10.05
CA GLY A 36 1.88 -1.67 11.47
C GLY A 36 0.58 -2.40 11.83
N ALA A 37 -0.38 -2.50 10.92
CA ALA A 37 -1.62 -3.21 11.13
C ALA A 37 -1.40 -4.67 11.57
N ASP A 38 -0.40 -5.34 10.99
CA ASP A 38 0.06 -6.66 11.43
C ASP A 38 1.56 -6.80 11.21
N ARG A 39 2.34 -6.32 12.17
CA ARG A 39 3.80 -6.38 12.08
C ARG A 39 4.36 -7.79 12.07
N MET A 40 3.69 -8.73 12.73
CA MET A 40 4.19 -10.11 12.83
C MET A 40 4.06 -10.85 11.50
N SER A 41 2.99 -10.61 10.75
CA SER A 41 2.78 -11.20 9.43
C SER A 41 3.47 -10.44 8.31
N SER A 42 3.87 -9.18 8.53
CA SER A 42 4.57 -8.35 7.55
C SER A 42 6.07 -8.70 7.51
N PHE A 43 6.38 -9.88 7.00
CA PHE A 43 7.73 -10.41 6.89
C PHE A 43 7.96 -10.99 5.49
N GLY A 44 8.97 -10.48 4.76
CA GLY A 44 9.21 -10.88 3.39
C GLY A 44 8.19 -10.32 2.39
N ASP A 45 7.55 -9.21 2.73
CA ASP A 45 6.57 -8.51 1.92
C ASP A 45 7.19 -7.78 0.72
N PHE A 46 6.35 -7.40 -0.23
CA PHE A 46 6.67 -6.51 -1.32
C PHE A 46 5.91 -5.19 -1.13
N ILE A 47 6.63 -4.07 -1.24
CA ILE A 47 6.11 -2.74 -0.90
C ILE A 47 5.71 -2.01 -2.17
N SER A 48 4.49 -1.48 -2.22
CA SER A 48 4.00 -0.64 -3.31
C SER A 48 3.71 0.77 -2.78
N LEU A 49 4.36 1.77 -3.37
CA LEU A 49 4.22 3.17 -3.02
C LEU A 49 3.50 3.93 -4.12
N SER A 50 2.59 4.85 -3.74
CA SER A 50 1.86 5.71 -4.67
C SER A 50 2.68 6.88 -5.19
N ASP A 51 3.73 7.25 -4.45
CA ASP A 51 4.51 8.46 -4.68
C ASP A 51 6.00 8.15 -4.78
N VAL A 52 6.78 9.17 -5.15
CA VAL A 52 8.24 9.09 -5.19
C VAL A 52 8.76 8.74 -3.80
N CYS A 53 9.48 7.63 -3.70
CA CYS A 53 10.07 7.17 -2.44
C CYS A 53 11.10 8.18 -1.94
N ASP A 54 10.86 8.74 -0.77
CA ASP A 54 11.77 9.67 -0.09
C ASP A 54 12.72 8.95 0.87
N ALA A 55 13.67 9.70 1.44
CA ALA A 55 14.68 9.17 2.32
C ALA A 55 14.11 8.58 3.63
N ASP A 56 13.05 9.19 4.19
CA ASP A 56 12.42 8.69 5.43
C ASP A 56 11.77 7.33 5.19
N THR A 57 11.03 7.20 4.08
CA THR A 57 10.44 5.94 3.66
C THR A 57 11.51 4.88 3.40
N ALA A 58 12.60 5.25 2.71
CA ALA A 58 13.71 4.33 2.45
C ALA A 58 14.41 3.86 3.72
N ARG A 59 14.57 4.72 4.73
CA ARG A 59 15.14 4.35 6.04
C ARG A 59 14.26 3.33 6.77
N LEU A 60 12.94 3.51 6.73
CA LEU A 60 12.00 2.52 7.26
C LEU A 60 12.09 1.19 6.52
N ILE A 61 12.07 1.20 5.20
CA ILE A 61 12.19 0.00 4.37
C ILE A 61 13.51 -0.72 4.65
N LYS A 62 14.60 0.02 4.84
CA LYS A 62 15.92 -0.55 5.10
C LYS A 62 15.95 -1.41 6.36
N ARG A 63 15.25 -1.00 7.42
CA ARG A 63 15.25 -1.72 8.71
C ARG A 63 14.31 -2.91 8.77
N GLU A 64 13.32 -2.96 7.87
CA GLU A 64 12.32 -4.03 7.85
C GLU A 64 12.72 -5.17 6.88
N VAL A 65 12.18 -6.37 7.09
CA VAL A 65 12.41 -7.50 6.19
C VAL A 65 11.35 -7.46 5.09
N SER A 66 11.79 -7.16 3.87
CA SER A 66 10.97 -7.15 2.66
C SER A 66 11.76 -7.66 1.46
N ASP A 67 11.09 -8.07 0.40
CA ASP A 67 11.72 -8.62 -0.80
C ASP A 67 11.94 -7.60 -1.91
N GLY A 68 11.19 -6.52 -1.90
CA GLY A 68 11.33 -5.46 -2.87
C GLY A 68 10.38 -4.30 -2.62
N VAL A 69 10.58 -3.25 -3.41
CA VAL A 69 9.74 -2.05 -3.42
C VAL A 69 9.50 -1.62 -4.85
N ILE A 70 8.27 -1.19 -5.15
CA ILE A 70 7.88 -0.55 -6.40
C ILE A 70 7.34 0.84 -6.11
N ALA A 71 7.79 1.83 -6.87
CA ALA A 71 7.38 3.23 -6.77
C ALA A 71 7.45 3.93 -8.13
N PRO A 72 6.75 5.06 -8.32
CA PRO A 72 6.87 5.87 -9.54
C PRO A 72 8.26 6.50 -9.70
N GLY A 73 9.00 6.64 -8.60
CA GLY A 73 10.37 7.16 -8.59
C GLY A 73 11.01 7.03 -7.21
N TYR A 74 12.23 7.49 -7.13
CA TYR A 74 13.04 7.48 -5.92
C TYR A 74 13.88 8.76 -5.88
N THR A 75 14.00 9.40 -4.71
CA THR A 75 15.02 10.44 -4.54
C THR A 75 16.41 9.81 -4.57
N ASP A 76 17.43 10.58 -4.91
CA ASP A 76 18.81 10.07 -4.94
C ASP A 76 19.23 9.46 -3.61
N GLU A 77 18.89 10.13 -2.49
CA GLU A 77 19.17 9.63 -1.14
C GLU A 77 18.45 8.32 -0.86
N ALA A 78 17.15 8.23 -1.19
CA ALA A 78 16.37 7.02 -1.01
C ALA A 78 16.96 5.86 -1.80
N LEU A 79 17.36 6.12 -3.04
CA LEU A 79 17.94 5.10 -3.91
C LEU A 79 19.26 4.56 -3.35
N GLU A 80 20.14 5.42 -2.83
CA GLU A 80 21.40 5.01 -2.18
C GLU A 80 21.13 4.15 -0.92
N ILE A 81 20.15 4.53 -0.10
CA ILE A 81 19.77 3.75 1.08
C ILE A 81 19.28 2.34 0.69
N LEU A 82 18.41 2.27 -0.33
CA LEU A 82 17.80 1.01 -0.76
C LEU A 82 18.79 0.10 -1.49
N LYS A 83 19.70 0.65 -2.31
CA LYS A 83 20.77 -0.12 -2.98
C LYS A 83 21.68 -0.84 -2.00
N ALA A 84 21.91 -0.27 -0.81
CA ALA A 84 22.74 -0.89 0.21
C ALA A 84 22.04 -2.06 0.94
N LYS A 85 20.71 -2.22 0.77
CA LYS A 85 19.94 -3.29 1.41
C LYS A 85 20.26 -4.65 0.77
N LYS A 86 20.23 -5.73 1.59
CA LYS A 86 20.53 -7.10 1.15
C LYS A 86 21.86 -7.21 0.38
N ASN A 87 22.88 -6.45 0.78
CA ASN A 87 24.18 -6.42 0.09
C ASN A 87 24.06 -6.13 -1.42
N GLY A 88 23.16 -5.25 -1.82
CA GLY A 88 22.93 -4.88 -3.21
C GLY A 88 21.95 -5.78 -3.98
N ASN A 89 21.33 -6.76 -3.33
CA ASN A 89 20.38 -7.70 -3.96
C ASN A 89 18.90 -7.38 -3.66
N TYR A 90 18.60 -6.18 -3.17
CA TYR A 90 17.24 -5.77 -2.92
C TYR A 90 16.54 -5.35 -4.21
N ASN A 91 15.31 -5.82 -4.43
CA ASN A 91 14.56 -5.47 -5.64
C ASN A 91 14.00 -4.05 -5.54
N ILE A 92 14.45 -3.15 -6.41
CA ILE A 92 13.99 -1.77 -6.51
C ILE A 92 13.41 -1.60 -7.91
N ILE A 93 12.08 -1.43 -7.98
CA ILE A 93 11.36 -1.37 -9.25
C ILE A 93 10.78 0.03 -9.43
N LYS A 94 11.07 0.65 -10.57
CA LYS A 94 10.38 1.87 -10.99
C LYS A 94 9.22 1.48 -11.90
N ILE A 95 8.01 1.90 -11.55
CA ILE A 95 6.82 1.70 -12.39
C ILE A 95 6.86 2.70 -13.55
N ASP A 96 6.43 2.25 -14.73
CA ASP A 96 6.12 3.15 -15.83
C ASP A 96 4.68 3.64 -15.67
N GLU A 97 4.51 4.90 -15.32
CA GLU A 97 3.19 5.53 -15.10
C GLU A 97 2.33 5.58 -16.39
N ASN A 98 2.97 5.46 -17.55
CA ASN A 98 2.28 5.47 -18.85
C ASN A 98 1.93 4.05 -19.32
N TYR A 99 2.32 3.01 -18.57
CA TYR A 99 2.02 1.64 -18.93
C TYR A 99 0.53 1.35 -18.82
N THR A 100 -0.07 0.98 -19.93
CA THR A 100 -1.45 0.47 -19.99
C THR A 100 -1.42 -1.04 -20.10
N PRO A 101 -1.90 -1.78 -19.11
CA PRO A 101 -1.93 -3.23 -19.16
C PRO A 101 -2.85 -3.74 -20.27
N ALA A 102 -2.52 -4.91 -20.83
CA ALA A 102 -3.42 -5.58 -21.76
C ALA A 102 -4.79 -5.85 -21.10
N PRO A 103 -5.91 -5.77 -21.86
CA PRO A 103 -7.25 -5.96 -21.29
C PRO A 103 -7.50 -7.40 -20.78
N LEU A 104 -6.76 -8.37 -21.32
CA LEU A 104 -6.80 -9.75 -20.88
C LEU A 104 -5.51 -10.11 -20.16
N GLU A 105 -5.64 -10.82 -19.07
CA GLU A 105 -4.51 -11.44 -18.38
C GLU A 105 -4.49 -12.96 -18.59
N HIS A 106 -3.29 -13.51 -18.68
CA HIS A 106 -3.06 -14.90 -18.93
C HIS A 106 -2.26 -15.53 -17.79
N LYS A 107 -2.66 -16.70 -17.37
CA LYS A 107 -1.92 -17.53 -16.44
C LYS A 107 -1.80 -18.94 -16.96
N GLN A 108 -0.57 -19.45 -17.10
CA GLN A 108 -0.33 -20.83 -17.55
C GLN A 108 0.00 -21.72 -16.35
N VAL A 109 -0.73 -22.82 -16.23
CA VAL A 109 -0.53 -23.83 -15.18
C VAL A 109 -0.62 -25.22 -15.80
N PHE A 110 0.43 -26.00 -15.68
CA PHE A 110 0.50 -27.37 -16.25
C PHE A 110 0.13 -27.45 -17.75
N GLY A 111 0.52 -26.46 -18.53
CA GLY A 111 0.23 -26.41 -19.96
C GLY A 111 -1.17 -25.92 -20.33
N VAL A 112 -2.03 -25.64 -19.35
CA VAL A 112 -3.34 -25.02 -19.55
C VAL A 112 -3.20 -23.51 -19.37
N THR A 113 -3.67 -22.73 -20.34
CA THR A 113 -3.73 -21.28 -20.26
C THR A 113 -5.10 -20.83 -19.78
N PHE A 114 -5.12 -20.13 -18.65
CA PHE A 114 -6.29 -19.40 -18.18
C PHE A 114 -6.23 -17.98 -18.76
N GLU A 115 -7.34 -17.53 -19.32
CA GLU A 115 -7.51 -16.19 -19.84
C GLU A 115 -8.72 -15.55 -19.16
N GLN A 116 -8.57 -14.34 -18.67
CA GLN A 116 -9.66 -13.57 -18.06
C GLN A 116 -9.48 -12.08 -18.27
N GLY A 117 -10.59 -11.34 -18.19
CA GLY A 117 -10.55 -9.89 -18.13
C GLY A 117 -9.95 -9.41 -16.81
N ARG A 118 -9.26 -8.29 -16.85
CA ARG A 118 -8.74 -7.64 -15.66
C ARG A 118 -9.87 -7.04 -14.85
N GLN A 119 -9.70 -6.99 -13.53
CA GLN A 119 -10.62 -6.24 -12.68
C GLN A 119 -10.28 -4.75 -12.75
N GLU A 120 -11.01 -4.01 -13.57
CA GLU A 120 -10.77 -2.60 -13.85
C GLU A 120 -11.80 -1.66 -13.18
N LEU A 121 -12.58 -2.17 -12.22
CA LEU A 121 -13.55 -1.35 -11.51
C LEU A 121 -12.84 -0.13 -10.88
N PRO A 122 -13.17 1.10 -11.30
CA PRO A 122 -12.63 2.29 -10.68
C PRO A 122 -13.17 2.42 -9.26
N ILE A 123 -12.31 2.83 -8.34
CA ILE A 123 -12.70 3.11 -6.95
C ILE A 123 -12.67 4.62 -6.78
N ASP A 124 -13.74 5.26 -7.21
CA ASP A 124 -13.93 6.70 -7.24
C ASP A 124 -15.15 7.13 -6.43
N ASP A 125 -15.50 8.41 -6.49
CA ASP A 125 -16.66 8.96 -5.80
C ASP A 125 -17.99 8.49 -6.41
N GLU A 126 -18.01 8.21 -7.71
CA GLU A 126 -19.21 7.75 -8.39
C GLU A 126 -19.67 6.38 -7.88
N LEU A 127 -18.71 5.48 -7.62
CA LEU A 127 -18.99 4.14 -7.08
C LEU A 127 -19.73 4.20 -5.73
N LEU A 128 -19.46 5.21 -4.91
CA LEU A 128 -20.05 5.40 -3.59
C LEU A 128 -21.22 6.39 -3.58
N SER A 129 -21.66 6.93 -4.72
CA SER A 129 -22.67 7.97 -4.81
C SER A 129 -24.11 7.47 -4.58
N ASN A 130 -24.39 6.21 -4.89
CA ASN A 130 -25.72 5.62 -4.75
C ASN A 130 -25.95 5.09 -3.34
N ILE A 131 -26.29 5.97 -2.40
CA ILE A 131 -26.55 5.60 -1.01
C ILE A 131 -27.98 5.09 -0.88
N VAL A 132 -28.15 3.80 -0.60
CA VAL A 132 -29.46 3.12 -0.52
C VAL A 132 -30.02 3.01 0.89
N THR A 133 -29.23 3.31 1.92
CA THR A 133 -29.64 3.30 3.33
C THR A 133 -30.55 4.49 3.67
N GLU A 134 -31.28 4.41 4.79
CA GLU A 134 -32.12 5.50 5.28
C GLU A 134 -31.31 6.77 5.56
N ASN A 135 -30.21 6.64 6.30
CA ASN A 135 -29.24 7.72 6.45
C ASN A 135 -28.42 7.87 5.16
N LYS A 136 -28.47 9.05 4.55
CA LYS A 136 -27.78 9.41 3.31
C LYS A 136 -26.46 10.16 3.54
N GLU A 137 -26.17 10.50 4.78
CA GLU A 137 -24.96 11.25 5.13
C GLU A 137 -23.80 10.30 5.44
N ILE A 138 -22.73 10.40 4.67
CA ILE A 138 -21.48 9.69 4.93
C ILE A 138 -20.42 10.74 5.23
N PRO A 139 -19.82 10.75 6.43
CA PRO A 139 -18.71 11.65 6.74
C PRO A 139 -17.54 11.44 5.78
N GLU A 140 -16.81 12.50 5.45
CA GLU A 140 -15.66 12.45 4.53
C GLU A 140 -14.62 11.41 4.97
N GLU A 141 -14.35 11.33 6.28
CA GLU A 141 -13.42 10.36 6.86
C GLU A 141 -13.86 8.92 6.59
N ALA A 142 -15.18 8.65 6.67
CA ALA A 142 -15.73 7.34 6.37
C ALA A 142 -15.63 7.01 4.87
N LEU A 143 -15.77 8.00 3.98
CA LEU A 143 -15.57 7.80 2.54
C LEU A 143 -14.12 7.37 2.23
N ILE A 144 -13.13 7.97 2.89
CA ILE A 144 -11.73 7.57 2.76
C ILE A 144 -11.56 6.11 3.22
N ASP A 145 -12.10 5.75 4.37
CA ASP A 145 -12.03 4.40 4.91
C ASP A 145 -12.72 3.39 3.97
N MET A 146 -13.87 3.73 3.41
CA MET A 146 -14.58 2.88 2.43
C MET A 146 -13.74 2.67 1.16
N LYS A 147 -13.10 3.72 0.63
CA LYS A 147 -12.22 3.59 -0.54
C LYS A 147 -11.01 2.69 -0.25
N ILE A 148 -10.35 2.87 0.88
CA ILE A 148 -9.24 2.00 1.30
C ILE A 148 -9.72 0.54 1.42
N SER A 149 -10.90 0.32 2.02
CA SER A 149 -11.53 -1.00 2.10
C SER A 149 -11.70 -1.64 0.72
N LEU A 150 -12.28 -0.91 -0.22
CA LEU A 150 -12.50 -1.40 -1.59
C LEU A 150 -11.18 -1.70 -2.31
N ILE A 151 -10.16 -0.85 -2.13
CA ILE A 151 -8.82 -1.09 -2.70
C ILE A 151 -8.22 -2.39 -2.13
N VAL A 152 -8.27 -2.58 -0.82
CA VAL A 152 -7.75 -3.80 -0.18
C VAL A 152 -8.49 -5.02 -0.71
N LEU A 153 -9.82 -4.99 -0.74
CA LEU A 153 -10.64 -6.12 -1.18
C LEU A 153 -10.48 -6.42 -2.69
N LYS A 154 -10.21 -5.40 -3.51
CA LYS A 154 -9.91 -5.60 -4.95
C LYS A 154 -8.72 -6.53 -5.18
N TYR A 155 -7.73 -6.51 -4.28
CA TYR A 155 -6.51 -7.30 -4.39
C TYR A 155 -6.46 -8.49 -3.41
N THR A 156 -7.56 -8.76 -2.72
CA THR A 156 -7.67 -9.89 -1.79
C THR A 156 -8.47 -11.01 -2.43
N GLN A 157 -8.05 -12.24 -2.16
CA GLN A 157 -8.79 -13.41 -2.66
C GLN A 157 -10.15 -13.52 -1.97
N SER A 158 -11.20 -13.75 -2.77
CA SER A 158 -12.57 -13.97 -2.28
C SER A 158 -12.68 -15.27 -1.46
N ASN A 159 -13.59 -15.37 -0.50
CA ASN A 159 -14.46 -14.30 -0.01
C ASN A 159 -13.78 -13.62 1.17
N SER A 160 -13.71 -12.33 1.19
CA SER A 160 -12.97 -11.59 2.23
C SER A 160 -13.71 -10.33 2.69
N VAL A 161 -13.36 -9.91 3.89
CA VAL A 161 -13.76 -8.64 4.49
C VAL A 161 -12.52 -7.94 5.01
N CYS A 162 -12.57 -6.63 5.14
CA CYS A 162 -11.54 -5.88 5.84
C CYS A 162 -12.16 -4.80 6.73
N PHE A 163 -11.44 -4.48 7.78
CA PHE A 163 -11.75 -3.34 8.64
C PHE A 163 -10.80 -2.20 8.30
N VAL A 164 -11.33 -1.00 8.23
CA VAL A 164 -10.54 0.22 7.97
C VAL A 164 -10.94 1.28 8.98
N LYS A 165 -9.96 1.95 9.54
CA LYS A 165 -10.14 3.05 10.47
C LYS A 165 -9.07 4.11 10.26
N ASP A 166 -9.48 5.37 10.19
CA ASP A 166 -8.59 6.52 10.05
C ASP A 166 -7.63 6.42 8.84
N GLY A 167 -8.13 5.90 7.72
CA GLY A 167 -7.36 5.72 6.49
C GLY A 167 -6.32 4.60 6.56
N GLN A 168 -6.55 3.58 7.39
CA GLN A 168 -5.67 2.42 7.56
C GLN A 168 -6.48 1.14 7.60
N ALA A 169 -6.14 0.17 6.76
CA ALA A 169 -6.63 -1.20 6.89
C ALA A 169 -6.00 -1.85 8.12
N ILE A 170 -6.84 -2.46 8.96
CA ILE A 170 -6.46 -3.01 10.27
C ILE A 170 -6.38 -4.53 10.17
#